data_fa405c1580b79ec473d7c446d6ec56ce
#
_entry.id   fa405c1580b79ec473d7c446d6ec56ce
#
_cell.length_a   1.000
_cell.length_b   1.000
_cell.length_c   1.000
_cell.angle_alpha   90.00
_cell.angle_beta   90.00
_cell.angle_gamma   90.00
#
_symmetry.space_group_name_H-M   'P 1'
#
loop_
_entity.id
_entity.type
_entity.pdbx_description
1 polymer ?
#
loop_
_entity_poly.entity_id
_entity_poly.type
_entity_poly.pdbx_seq_one_letter_code
_entity_poly.pdbx_strand_id
1 'polypeptide(L)'
;MTRPPFSLPFAPVDSTSFGGRSGDGGAAHTTPDKINVLWFLPTHGDSRYLGTSEGGRAVDLPYLQQIARAADSLGYYGVLLPTGRSCEDSWVVASALVTSTERLKFLVAVRPGLQSPTLAARMTSTLDRLSGGRLLINVVTGGDPRENGGDGLFHDHPTRYAITDEFLDIYSRLLRGETIAHEGPHFRIEDGRLLFPPHQENGPPLYFGGSSDVGIDIAARRVQKYLTWGEPPALVREKIARVREAAAKASREVSFGIRFHVIARETTAEAWAEADRLISKLDDATIAEAQSVFARLDSVGQSRMSALHGGRRDKLEISPNLWAGVGLVRGGAGTALVGDPATIAERMDEYRRAGCDSFILSGYPHLEEAYRFGELVLPLLPTAHPVRTKQASSNMGPFGETIAGSHRPGRVAAS
;
A
#
# COMPACT_ATOMS: atom_id res chain seq x y z
N MET A 1 -46.73 -27.56 -15.93
CA MET A 1 -46.72 -26.37 -15.08
C MET A 1 -45.31 -25.81 -15.10
N THR A 2 -45.07 -24.89 -16.01
CA THR A 2 -43.80 -24.22 -16.26
C THR A 2 -43.80 -22.88 -15.52
N ARG A 3 -42.82 -22.66 -14.64
CA ARG A 3 -42.59 -21.37 -13.98
C ARG A 3 -41.87 -20.42 -14.95
N PRO A 4 -42.22 -19.13 -14.99
CA PRO A 4 -41.51 -18.14 -15.81
C PRO A 4 -40.20 -17.69 -15.13
N PRO A 5 -39.21 -17.16 -15.93
CA PRO A 5 -37.94 -16.69 -15.39
C PRO A 5 -38.09 -15.34 -14.70
N PHE A 6 -37.38 -15.19 -13.58
CA PHE A 6 -37.26 -13.94 -12.84
C PHE A 6 -36.38 -12.96 -13.64
N SER A 7 -36.94 -11.86 -14.08
CA SER A 7 -36.23 -10.71 -14.61
C SER A 7 -36.15 -9.63 -13.55
N LEU A 8 -34.95 -9.25 -13.11
CA LEU A 8 -34.72 -8.06 -12.31
C LEU A 8 -34.44 -6.87 -13.27
N PRO A 9 -35.01 -5.69 -13.04
CA PRO A 9 -34.76 -4.54 -13.88
C PRO A 9 -33.40 -3.89 -13.50
N PHE A 10 -32.47 -3.88 -14.46
CA PHE A 10 -31.31 -3.00 -14.39
C PHE A 10 -31.74 -1.59 -14.80
N ALA A 11 -31.54 -0.62 -13.93
CA ALA A 11 -31.63 0.78 -14.28
C ALA A 11 -30.33 1.19 -15.02
N PRO A 12 -30.41 1.95 -16.13
CA PRO A 12 -29.23 2.43 -16.82
C PRO A 12 -28.54 3.52 -16.01
N VAL A 13 -27.22 3.41 -15.85
CA VAL A 13 -26.36 4.45 -15.31
C VAL A 13 -26.07 5.47 -16.41
N ASP A 14 -26.44 6.70 -16.18
CA ASP A 14 -26.21 7.84 -17.09
C ASP A 14 -24.71 8.05 -17.38
N SER A 15 -24.35 7.95 -18.65
CA SER A 15 -23.03 8.27 -19.19
C SER A 15 -23.02 9.71 -19.71
N THR A 16 -22.92 10.71 -18.84
CA THR A 16 -22.61 12.08 -19.28
C THR A 16 -21.80 12.82 -18.23
N SER A 17 -20.51 12.98 -18.50
CA SER A 17 -19.74 14.23 -18.42
C SER A 17 -18.23 13.98 -18.41
N PHE A 18 -17.66 13.70 -19.58
CA PHE A 18 -16.26 14.06 -19.85
C PHE A 18 -16.30 15.31 -20.75
N GLY A 19 -16.30 16.46 -20.10
CA GLY A 19 -16.11 17.74 -20.77
C GLY A 19 -14.66 17.90 -21.19
N GLY A 20 -14.37 17.81 -22.48
CA GLY A 20 -13.09 18.18 -23.05
C GLY A 20 -12.78 19.66 -22.78
N ARG A 21 -11.63 19.96 -22.17
CA ARG A 21 -10.98 21.26 -22.24
C ARG A 21 -9.73 21.11 -23.09
N SER A 22 -9.79 21.64 -24.29
CA SER A 22 -8.63 22.00 -25.10
C SER A 22 -8.05 23.31 -24.57
N GLY A 23 -6.74 23.39 -24.33
CA GLY A 23 -6.06 24.64 -24.02
C GLY A 23 -4.68 24.45 -23.38
N ASP A 24 -3.68 24.62 -24.19
CA ASP A 24 -2.32 25.12 -23.93
C ASP A 24 -1.52 24.77 -22.68
N GLY A 25 -0.38 24.14 -22.93
CA GLY A 25 0.96 24.50 -22.40
C GLY A 25 1.20 24.40 -20.91
N GLY A 26 1.77 23.27 -20.46
CA GLY A 26 2.31 23.10 -19.11
C GLY A 26 1.35 22.32 -18.22
N ALA A 27 1.65 21.05 -17.98
CA ALA A 27 0.87 20.22 -17.06
C ALA A 27 0.87 20.86 -15.66
N ALA A 28 -0.20 21.61 -15.36
CA ALA A 28 -0.42 22.19 -14.05
C ALA A 28 -0.45 21.05 -13.02
N HIS A 29 0.41 21.14 -12.01
CA HIS A 29 0.45 20.25 -10.88
C HIS A 29 -0.89 20.28 -10.13
N THR A 30 -1.83 19.40 -10.46
CA THR A 30 -3.07 19.29 -9.70
C THR A 30 -2.77 18.48 -8.43
N THR A 31 -2.87 19.16 -7.29
CA THR A 31 -2.88 18.52 -5.98
C THR A 31 -4.11 17.62 -5.88
N PRO A 32 -3.99 16.33 -5.53
CA PRO A 32 -5.15 15.46 -5.36
C PRO A 32 -6.13 16.01 -4.31
N ASP A 33 -7.41 16.09 -4.63
CA ASP A 33 -8.44 16.56 -3.69
C ASP A 33 -8.69 15.57 -2.56
N LYS A 34 -8.58 14.28 -2.87
CA LYS A 34 -8.79 13.17 -1.94
C LYS A 34 -7.59 12.25 -1.92
N ILE A 35 -7.38 11.60 -0.77
CA ILE A 35 -6.32 10.62 -0.59
C ILE A 35 -6.88 9.27 -0.14
N ASN A 36 -6.13 8.21 -0.48
CA ASN A 36 -6.35 6.85 0.01
C ASN A 36 -5.29 6.51 1.05
N VAL A 37 -5.71 6.06 2.21
CA VAL A 37 -4.80 5.59 3.26
C VAL A 37 -4.92 4.08 3.40
N LEU A 38 -3.81 3.38 3.20
CA LEU A 38 -3.69 1.94 3.37
C LEU A 38 -2.84 1.63 4.60
N TRP A 39 -3.15 0.53 5.27
CA TRP A 39 -2.32 0.02 6.35
C TRP A 39 -1.47 -1.16 5.88
N PHE A 40 -0.35 -1.40 6.53
CA PHE A 40 0.50 -2.55 6.23
C PHE A 40 0.08 -3.75 7.08
N LEU A 41 -0.07 -4.91 6.45
CA LEU A 41 -0.35 -6.15 7.15
C LEU A 41 0.95 -6.91 7.44
N PRO A 42 1.31 -7.14 8.71
CA PRO A 42 2.62 -7.69 9.08
C PRO A 42 2.65 -9.22 8.95
N THR A 43 2.70 -9.74 7.73
CA THR A 43 2.76 -11.18 7.45
C THR A 43 4.13 -11.81 7.75
N HIS A 44 5.02 -11.06 8.37
CA HIS A 44 6.33 -11.50 8.88
C HIS A 44 6.43 -11.47 10.41
N GLY A 45 5.33 -11.15 11.10
CA GLY A 45 5.28 -10.94 12.54
C GLY A 45 5.27 -9.46 12.93
N ASP A 46 5.17 -9.22 14.22
CA ASP A 46 5.11 -7.89 14.81
C ASP A 46 6.13 -7.76 15.95
N SER A 47 6.50 -6.54 16.30
CA SER A 47 7.53 -6.25 17.29
C SER A 47 7.17 -5.00 18.10
N ARG A 48 7.64 -4.94 19.34
CA ARG A 48 7.56 -3.74 20.18
C ARG A 48 8.84 -2.92 20.20
N TYR A 49 9.97 -3.57 19.87
CA TYR A 49 11.28 -2.93 19.80
C TYR A 49 11.95 -3.36 18.50
N LEU A 50 12.38 -2.42 17.71
CA LEU A 50 13.04 -2.69 16.43
C LEU A 50 14.33 -3.48 16.63
N GLY A 51 14.60 -4.41 15.73
CA GLY A 51 15.80 -5.26 15.77
C GLY A 51 15.82 -6.33 16.88
N THR A 52 14.69 -6.53 17.57
CA THR A 52 14.58 -7.54 18.65
C THR A 52 13.32 -8.38 18.49
N SER A 53 13.29 -9.54 19.17
CA SER A 53 12.08 -10.37 19.31
C SER A 53 11.25 -10.03 20.55
N GLU A 54 11.70 -9.08 21.38
CA GLU A 54 11.06 -8.76 22.65
C GLU A 54 9.66 -8.16 22.45
N GLY A 55 8.68 -8.78 23.09
CA GLY A 55 7.27 -8.40 22.95
C GLY A 55 6.71 -8.62 21.55
N GLY A 56 7.41 -9.40 20.72
CA GLY A 56 6.97 -9.76 19.38
C GLY A 56 5.73 -10.64 19.38
N ARG A 57 4.98 -10.56 18.30
CA ARG A 57 3.82 -11.39 18.02
C ARG A 57 4.10 -12.26 16.81
N ALA A 58 3.80 -13.55 16.93
CA ALA A 58 3.87 -14.46 15.80
C ALA A 58 2.80 -14.11 14.75
N VAL A 59 3.06 -14.52 13.51
CA VAL A 59 2.04 -14.48 12.46
C VAL A 59 1.04 -15.59 12.73
N ASP A 60 -0.22 -15.23 12.99
CA ASP A 60 -1.34 -16.14 12.98
C ASP A 60 -2.57 -15.50 12.36
N LEU A 61 -3.51 -16.32 11.92
CA LEU A 61 -4.72 -15.84 11.27
C LEU A 61 -5.57 -14.94 12.19
N PRO A 62 -5.78 -15.24 13.49
CA PRO A 62 -6.53 -14.37 14.39
C PRO A 62 -5.94 -12.97 14.50
N TYR A 63 -4.62 -12.83 14.59
CA TYR A 63 -3.97 -11.53 14.67
C TYR A 63 -4.08 -10.73 13.37
N LEU A 64 -3.86 -11.38 12.22
CA LEU A 64 -4.04 -10.74 10.91
C LEU A 64 -5.51 -10.30 10.69
N GLN A 65 -6.49 -11.09 11.15
CA GLN A 65 -7.90 -10.72 11.11
C GLN A 65 -8.21 -9.51 12.01
N GLN A 66 -7.60 -9.41 13.19
CA GLN A 66 -7.78 -8.23 14.06
C GLN A 66 -7.33 -6.96 13.35
N ILE A 67 -6.15 -6.97 12.72
CA ILE A 67 -5.65 -5.80 11.98
C ILE A 67 -6.55 -5.48 10.78
N ALA A 68 -6.95 -6.49 10.00
CA ALA A 68 -7.80 -6.27 8.83
C ALA A 68 -9.18 -5.69 9.22
N ARG A 69 -9.80 -6.21 10.28
CA ARG A 69 -11.08 -5.70 10.81
C ARG A 69 -10.94 -4.30 11.41
N ALA A 70 -9.84 -4.03 12.13
CA ALA A 70 -9.55 -2.70 12.64
C ALA A 70 -9.44 -1.70 11.48
N ALA A 71 -8.63 -2.02 10.46
CA ALA A 71 -8.47 -1.17 9.29
C ALA A 71 -9.80 -0.94 8.55
N ASP A 72 -10.63 -1.98 8.38
CA ASP A 72 -11.95 -1.86 7.75
C ASP A 72 -12.90 -0.97 8.56
N SER A 73 -12.98 -1.17 9.87
CA SER A 73 -13.87 -0.42 10.76
C SER A 73 -13.46 1.05 10.92
N LEU A 74 -12.17 1.33 10.95
CA LEU A 74 -11.60 2.68 11.07
C LEU A 74 -11.61 3.47 9.75
N GLY A 75 -11.94 2.82 8.62
CA GLY A 75 -12.08 3.49 7.32
C GLY A 75 -10.80 3.64 6.53
N TYR A 76 -9.82 2.82 6.78
CA TYR A 76 -8.71 2.70 5.85
C TYR A 76 -9.21 2.23 4.47
N TYR A 77 -8.60 2.74 3.42
CA TYR A 77 -8.92 2.34 2.05
C TYR A 77 -8.61 0.88 1.77
N GLY A 78 -7.50 0.38 2.35
CA GLY A 78 -7.07 -0.99 2.15
C GLY A 78 -5.88 -1.37 3.03
N VAL A 79 -5.37 -2.59 2.79
CA VAL A 79 -4.14 -3.09 3.39
C VAL A 79 -3.15 -3.53 2.32
N LEU A 80 -1.85 -3.27 2.55
CA LEU A 80 -0.76 -3.83 1.75
C LEU A 80 -0.34 -5.18 2.35
N LEU A 81 -0.32 -6.22 1.52
CA LEU A 81 0.26 -7.52 1.84
C LEU A 81 1.64 -7.63 1.16
N PRO A 82 2.71 -7.71 1.96
CA PRO A 82 4.06 -7.84 1.41
C PRO A 82 4.29 -9.23 0.81
N THR A 83 5.38 -9.38 0.07
CA THR A 83 5.90 -10.65 -0.40
C THR A 83 7.38 -10.75 -0.07
N GLY A 84 7.87 -11.97 0.06
CA GLY A 84 9.26 -12.29 0.33
C GLY A 84 9.36 -13.56 1.16
N ARG A 85 10.55 -14.17 1.18
CA ARG A 85 10.80 -15.42 1.92
C ARG A 85 10.57 -15.33 3.43
N SER A 86 10.54 -14.14 3.98
CA SER A 86 10.24 -13.86 5.39
C SER A 86 8.78 -13.49 5.65
N CYS A 87 7.92 -13.56 4.64
CA CYS A 87 6.51 -13.24 4.73
C CYS A 87 5.66 -14.47 4.41
N GLU A 88 4.46 -14.54 4.98
CA GLU A 88 3.44 -15.46 4.48
C GLU A 88 3.02 -15.07 3.05
N ASP A 89 2.54 -16.03 2.26
CA ASP A 89 2.10 -15.79 0.90
C ASP A 89 0.94 -14.78 0.83
N SER A 90 1.12 -13.72 0.06
CA SER A 90 0.18 -12.59 0.00
C SER A 90 -1.19 -12.97 -0.58
N TRP A 91 -1.26 -13.93 -1.51
CA TRP A 91 -2.52 -14.37 -2.12
C TRP A 91 -3.32 -15.25 -1.18
N VAL A 92 -2.64 -16.18 -0.49
CA VAL A 92 -3.26 -17.07 0.49
C VAL A 92 -3.80 -16.27 1.67
N VAL A 93 -3.01 -15.33 2.20
CA VAL A 93 -3.45 -14.45 3.31
C VAL A 93 -4.60 -13.56 2.88
N ALA A 94 -4.54 -12.92 1.71
CA ALA A 94 -5.63 -12.08 1.21
C ALA A 94 -6.93 -12.89 1.06
N SER A 95 -6.85 -14.11 0.51
CA SER A 95 -7.99 -15.00 0.34
C SER A 95 -8.63 -15.39 1.67
N ALA A 96 -7.82 -15.60 2.73
CA ALA A 96 -8.31 -15.89 4.06
C ALA A 96 -8.98 -14.68 4.75
N LEU A 97 -8.53 -13.45 4.43
CA LEU A 97 -9.00 -12.24 5.10
C LEU A 97 -10.18 -11.56 4.39
N VAL A 98 -10.35 -11.78 3.11
CA VAL A 98 -11.40 -11.12 2.30
C VAL A 98 -12.80 -11.37 2.85
N THR A 99 -13.02 -12.52 3.47
CA THR A 99 -14.31 -12.91 4.08
C THR A 99 -14.58 -12.30 5.45
N SER A 100 -13.54 -11.73 6.08
CA SER A 100 -13.65 -11.12 7.43
C SER A 100 -13.75 -9.59 7.40
N THR A 101 -13.87 -9.00 6.21
CA THR A 101 -13.98 -7.56 5.98
C THR A 101 -15.04 -7.25 4.92
N GLU A 102 -15.58 -6.02 4.92
CA GLU A 102 -16.68 -5.62 4.02
C GLU A 102 -16.23 -4.66 2.92
N ARG A 103 -15.40 -3.67 3.25
CA ARG A 103 -15.00 -2.56 2.35
C ARG A 103 -13.52 -2.53 2.07
N LEU A 104 -12.72 -3.07 2.99
CA LEU A 104 -11.28 -3.02 2.94
C LEU A 104 -10.73 -3.61 1.64
N LYS A 105 -9.90 -2.87 0.93
CA LYS A 105 -9.20 -3.35 -0.26
C LYS A 105 -7.88 -4.05 0.12
N PHE A 106 -7.47 -4.96 -0.74
CA PHE A 106 -6.27 -5.77 -0.54
C PHE A 106 -5.26 -5.49 -1.65
N LEU A 107 -4.15 -4.82 -1.32
CA LEU A 107 -3.04 -4.58 -2.23
C LEU A 107 -2.09 -5.78 -2.15
N VAL A 108 -2.31 -6.74 -3.04
CA VAL A 108 -1.66 -8.05 -3.05
C VAL A 108 -0.43 -8.02 -3.94
N ALA A 109 0.68 -8.55 -3.45
CA ALA A 109 1.92 -8.60 -4.20
C ALA A 109 1.89 -9.68 -5.30
N VAL A 110 2.38 -9.33 -6.49
CA VAL A 110 2.65 -10.23 -7.61
C VAL A 110 4.14 -10.16 -7.95
N ARG A 111 4.79 -11.31 -8.12
CA ARG A 111 6.20 -11.39 -8.51
C ARG A 111 6.33 -12.00 -9.90
N PRO A 112 6.51 -11.19 -10.97
CA PRO A 112 6.86 -11.68 -12.29
C PRO A 112 8.11 -12.57 -12.24
N GLY A 113 8.06 -13.69 -12.94
CA GLY A 113 9.13 -14.70 -12.91
C GLY A 113 8.87 -15.89 -11.96
N LEU A 114 8.10 -15.73 -10.87
CA LEU A 114 7.67 -16.84 -10.03
C LEU A 114 6.40 -17.52 -10.53
N GLN A 115 5.57 -16.81 -11.27
CA GLN A 115 4.30 -17.29 -11.81
C GLN A 115 4.22 -16.97 -13.28
N SER A 116 3.52 -17.80 -14.06
CA SER A 116 3.17 -17.41 -15.43
C SER A 116 2.14 -16.27 -15.42
N PRO A 117 2.17 -15.37 -16.40
CA PRO A 117 1.20 -14.26 -16.48
C PRO A 117 -0.25 -14.75 -16.58
N THR A 118 -0.48 -15.91 -17.21
CA THR A 118 -1.81 -16.53 -17.33
C THR A 118 -2.33 -17.08 -16.02
N LEU A 119 -1.48 -17.71 -15.19
CA LEU A 119 -1.85 -18.17 -13.85
C LEU A 119 -2.14 -16.96 -12.96
N ALA A 120 -1.26 -15.97 -12.95
CA ALA A 120 -1.44 -14.74 -12.15
C ALA A 120 -2.73 -14.01 -12.53
N ALA A 121 -3.05 -13.87 -13.84
CA ALA A 121 -4.29 -13.26 -14.31
C ALA A 121 -5.53 -14.03 -13.84
N ARG A 122 -5.48 -15.37 -13.81
CA ARG A 122 -6.55 -16.22 -13.32
C ARG A 122 -6.75 -16.07 -11.82
N MET A 123 -5.68 -16.05 -11.03
CA MET A 123 -5.74 -15.80 -9.58
C MET A 123 -6.32 -14.42 -9.29
N THR A 124 -5.86 -13.41 -10.00
CA THR A 124 -6.37 -12.03 -9.93
C THR A 124 -7.86 -11.96 -10.21
N SER A 125 -8.30 -12.48 -11.34
CA SER A 125 -9.70 -12.47 -11.72
C SER A 125 -10.59 -13.21 -10.70
N THR A 126 -10.10 -14.33 -10.16
CA THR A 126 -10.82 -15.09 -9.14
C THR A 126 -10.96 -14.30 -7.84
N LEU A 127 -9.86 -13.78 -7.29
CA LEU A 127 -9.90 -13.05 -6.02
C LEU A 127 -10.64 -11.72 -6.15
N ASP A 128 -10.52 -11.05 -7.29
CA ASP A 128 -11.25 -9.82 -7.58
C ASP A 128 -12.78 -10.05 -7.55
N ARG A 129 -13.27 -11.13 -8.16
CA ARG A 129 -14.69 -11.50 -8.11
C ARG A 129 -15.14 -11.92 -6.71
N LEU A 130 -14.35 -12.76 -6.02
CA LEU A 130 -14.69 -13.23 -4.67
C LEU A 130 -14.70 -12.08 -3.66
N SER A 131 -13.88 -11.06 -3.88
CA SER A 131 -13.84 -9.86 -3.02
C SER A 131 -14.86 -8.79 -3.41
N GLY A 132 -15.58 -8.93 -4.54
CA GLY A 132 -16.47 -7.88 -5.03
C GLY A 132 -15.73 -6.61 -5.47
N GLY A 133 -14.58 -6.76 -6.16
CA GLY A 133 -13.79 -5.64 -6.70
C GLY A 133 -12.89 -4.95 -5.66
N ARG A 134 -12.50 -5.65 -4.59
CA ARG A 134 -11.64 -5.09 -3.54
C ARG A 134 -10.15 -5.43 -3.70
N LEU A 135 -9.75 -5.97 -4.85
CA LEU A 135 -8.36 -6.31 -5.14
C LEU A 135 -7.61 -5.14 -5.77
N LEU A 136 -6.37 -4.94 -5.35
CA LEU A 136 -5.36 -4.08 -5.93
C LEU A 136 -4.09 -4.93 -6.11
N ILE A 137 -3.28 -4.66 -7.12
CA ILE A 137 -2.08 -5.45 -7.42
C ILE A 137 -0.82 -4.63 -7.22
N ASN A 138 0.10 -5.12 -6.40
CA ASN A 138 1.44 -4.58 -6.22
C ASN A 138 2.48 -5.44 -6.94
N VAL A 139 3.03 -4.94 -8.02
CA VAL A 139 4.05 -5.65 -8.79
C VAL A 139 5.41 -5.49 -8.12
N VAL A 140 6.11 -6.60 -7.89
CA VAL A 140 7.40 -6.64 -7.19
C VAL A 140 8.40 -7.45 -8.00
N THR A 141 9.45 -6.81 -8.51
CA THR A 141 10.52 -7.50 -9.29
C THR A 141 11.49 -8.29 -8.41
N GLY A 142 11.54 -7.99 -7.10
CA GLY A 142 12.54 -8.54 -6.18
C GLY A 142 13.93 -7.90 -6.36
N GLY A 143 14.59 -7.55 -5.25
CA GLY A 143 15.90 -6.91 -5.26
C GLY A 143 16.92 -7.61 -4.37
N ASP A 144 16.56 -8.69 -3.69
CA ASP A 144 17.48 -9.50 -2.90
C ASP A 144 17.94 -10.73 -3.70
N PRO A 145 19.24 -10.79 -4.09
CA PRO A 145 19.77 -11.93 -4.84
C PRO A 145 19.66 -13.27 -4.09
N ARG A 146 19.74 -13.27 -2.75
CA ARG A 146 19.62 -14.49 -1.94
C ARG A 146 18.17 -14.97 -1.89
N GLU A 147 17.21 -14.05 -1.77
CA GLU A 147 15.81 -14.38 -1.83
C GLU A 147 15.44 -14.93 -3.22
N ASN A 148 15.82 -14.20 -4.26
CA ASN A 148 15.57 -14.63 -5.64
C ASN A 148 16.17 -16.02 -5.93
N GLY A 149 17.41 -16.28 -5.51
CA GLY A 149 18.04 -17.60 -5.66
C GLY A 149 17.34 -18.69 -4.86
N GLY A 150 16.82 -18.37 -3.66
CA GLY A 150 16.00 -19.27 -2.86
C GLY A 150 14.67 -19.65 -3.51
N ASP A 151 14.13 -18.74 -4.32
CA ASP A 151 12.89 -18.94 -5.12
C ASP A 151 13.19 -19.51 -6.54
N GLY A 152 14.43 -19.85 -6.85
CA GLY A 152 14.83 -20.40 -8.15
C GLY A 152 15.04 -19.34 -9.24
N LEU A 153 15.12 -18.06 -8.90
CA LEU A 153 15.33 -16.96 -9.83
C LEU A 153 16.79 -16.51 -9.84
N PHE A 154 17.51 -16.81 -10.90
CA PHE A 154 18.94 -16.49 -11.05
C PHE A 154 19.20 -15.39 -12.11
N HIS A 155 18.17 -14.61 -12.42
CA HIS A 155 18.27 -13.53 -13.40
C HIS A 155 18.93 -12.28 -12.80
N ASP A 156 19.75 -11.62 -13.62
CA ASP A 156 20.30 -10.30 -13.29
C ASP A 156 19.21 -9.20 -13.29
N HIS A 157 19.57 -8.01 -12.83
CA HIS A 157 18.63 -6.88 -12.73
C HIS A 157 17.96 -6.55 -14.07
N PRO A 158 18.66 -6.35 -15.19
CA PRO A 158 18.04 -6.06 -16.48
C PRO A 158 17.05 -7.13 -16.91
N THR A 159 17.42 -8.41 -16.79
CA THR A 159 16.57 -9.55 -17.19
C THR A 159 15.30 -9.61 -16.32
N ARG A 160 15.39 -9.40 -15.01
CA ARG A 160 14.19 -9.38 -14.14
C ARG A 160 13.20 -8.29 -14.57
N TYR A 161 13.68 -7.12 -14.98
CA TYR A 161 12.84 -6.04 -15.48
C TYR A 161 12.27 -6.32 -16.87
N ALA A 162 13.03 -6.97 -17.75
CA ALA A 162 12.53 -7.42 -19.05
C ALA A 162 11.41 -8.47 -18.90
N ILE A 163 11.59 -9.45 -18.00
CA ILE A 163 10.54 -10.41 -17.63
C ILE A 163 9.31 -9.68 -17.08
N THR A 164 9.49 -8.67 -16.24
CA THR A 164 8.39 -7.90 -15.65
C THR A 164 7.61 -7.14 -16.73
N ASP A 165 8.26 -6.51 -17.68
CA ASP A 165 7.60 -5.77 -18.75
C ASP A 165 6.78 -6.70 -19.65
N GLU A 166 7.37 -7.82 -20.09
CA GLU A 166 6.68 -8.83 -20.91
C GLU A 166 5.51 -9.48 -20.15
N PHE A 167 5.73 -9.81 -18.86
CA PHE A 167 4.68 -10.31 -17.99
C PHE A 167 3.50 -9.35 -17.91
N LEU A 168 3.74 -8.06 -17.65
CA LEU A 168 2.69 -7.05 -17.51
C LEU A 168 1.93 -6.80 -18.80
N ASP A 169 2.57 -6.92 -19.96
CA ASP A 169 1.88 -6.85 -21.24
C ASP A 169 0.84 -7.97 -21.36
N ILE A 170 1.27 -9.21 -21.23
CA ILE A 170 0.41 -10.39 -21.34
C ILE A 170 -0.70 -10.36 -20.27
N TYR A 171 -0.31 -10.10 -19.03
CA TYR A 171 -1.20 -10.07 -17.87
C TYR A 171 -2.33 -9.06 -18.04
N SER A 172 -2.00 -7.82 -18.44
CA SER A 172 -2.99 -6.75 -18.60
C SER A 172 -3.93 -7.03 -19.77
N ARG A 173 -3.44 -7.60 -20.87
CA ARG A 173 -4.26 -7.99 -22.02
C ARG A 173 -5.25 -9.09 -21.66
N LEU A 174 -4.82 -10.10 -20.89
CA LEU A 174 -5.71 -11.15 -20.39
C LEU A 174 -6.82 -10.58 -19.49
N LEU A 175 -6.49 -9.65 -18.58
CA LEU A 175 -7.49 -9.03 -17.71
C LEU A 175 -8.51 -8.18 -18.47
N ARG A 176 -8.15 -7.64 -19.63
CA ARG A 176 -9.08 -6.97 -20.56
C ARG A 176 -9.93 -7.92 -21.40
N GLY A 177 -9.74 -9.24 -21.23
CA GLY A 177 -10.52 -10.25 -21.94
C GLY A 177 -9.96 -10.63 -23.31
N GLU A 178 -8.73 -10.27 -23.64
CA GLU A 178 -8.10 -10.67 -24.90
C GLU A 178 -7.76 -12.18 -24.88
N THR A 179 -7.86 -12.83 -26.02
CA THR A 179 -7.25 -14.13 -26.26
C THR A 179 -5.86 -13.91 -26.83
N ILE A 180 -4.84 -14.52 -26.21
CA ILE A 180 -3.44 -14.24 -26.49
C ILE A 180 -2.75 -15.46 -27.07
N ALA A 181 -2.12 -15.28 -28.23
CA ALA A 181 -0.98 -16.06 -28.70
C ALA A 181 0.25 -15.16 -28.60
N HIS A 182 1.27 -15.58 -27.87
CA HIS A 182 2.49 -14.81 -27.61
C HIS A 182 3.72 -15.71 -27.69
N GLU A 183 4.72 -15.25 -28.41
CA GLU A 183 6.03 -15.87 -28.50
C GLU A 183 7.08 -14.78 -28.30
N GLY A 184 7.60 -14.69 -27.07
CA GLY A 184 8.54 -13.68 -26.65
C GLY A 184 9.79 -14.30 -26.03
N PRO A 185 10.75 -13.48 -25.61
CA PRO A 185 12.02 -13.94 -25.05
C PRO A 185 11.88 -14.68 -23.70
N HIS A 186 10.81 -14.44 -22.95
CA HIS A 186 10.62 -15.00 -21.61
C HIS A 186 9.36 -15.84 -21.48
N PHE A 187 8.34 -15.59 -22.30
CA PHE A 187 7.07 -16.31 -22.24
C PHE A 187 6.64 -16.79 -23.62
N ARG A 188 6.12 -18.03 -23.65
CA ARG A 188 5.41 -18.58 -24.79
C ARG A 188 4.03 -18.99 -24.35
N ILE A 189 2.99 -18.50 -25.02
CA ILE A 189 1.59 -18.76 -24.69
C ILE A 189 0.82 -19.06 -25.98
N GLU A 190 0.08 -20.14 -25.94
CA GLU A 190 -0.83 -20.56 -27.01
C GLU A 190 -2.27 -20.55 -26.48
N ASP A 191 -3.19 -19.85 -27.13
CA ASP A 191 -4.62 -19.76 -26.74
C ASP A 191 -4.85 -19.34 -25.27
N GLY A 192 -4.06 -18.36 -24.77
CA GLY A 192 -4.18 -17.83 -23.43
C GLY A 192 -5.44 -16.97 -23.30
N ARG A 193 -6.37 -17.30 -22.37
CA ARG A 193 -7.60 -16.54 -22.13
C ARG A 193 -8.15 -16.74 -20.73
N LEU A 194 -8.97 -15.80 -20.27
CA LEU A 194 -9.74 -15.89 -19.04
C LEU A 194 -11.21 -16.22 -19.40
N LEU A 195 -11.70 -17.37 -18.94
CA LEU A 195 -13.12 -17.72 -19.10
C LEU A 195 -14.01 -16.99 -18.09
N PHE A 196 -13.43 -16.53 -16.99
CA PHE A 196 -14.10 -15.79 -15.93
C PHE A 196 -13.40 -14.43 -15.79
N PRO A 197 -13.93 -13.34 -16.34
CA PRO A 197 -13.31 -12.02 -16.28
C PRO A 197 -13.26 -11.49 -14.84
N PRO A 198 -12.41 -10.51 -14.52
CA PRO A 198 -12.41 -9.84 -13.22
C PRO A 198 -13.72 -9.09 -12.97
N HIS A 199 -13.98 -8.75 -11.71
CA HIS A 199 -15.11 -7.91 -11.31
C HIS A 199 -14.90 -6.46 -11.73
N GLN A 200 -13.67 -5.95 -11.56
CA GLN A 200 -13.29 -4.61 -11.98
C GLN A 200 -13.07 -4.58 -13.50
N GLU A 201 -13.65 -3.59 -14.16
CA GLU A 201 -13.45 -3.38 -15.59
C GLU A 201 -11.94 -3.20 -15.89
N ASN A 202 -11.43 -3.91 -16.89
CA ASN A 202 -10.01 -3.96 -17.27
C ASN A 202 -9.06 -4.52 -16.18
N GLY A 203 -9.60 -5.10 -15.10
CA GLY A 203 -8.88 -5.67 -13.98
C GLY A 203 -8.51 -4.69 -12.87
N PRO A 204 -8.01 -5.19 -11.74
CA PRO A 204 -7.55 -4.37 -10.63
C PRO A 204 -6.42 -3.43 -11.01
N PRO A 205 -6.35 -2.21 -10.46
CA PRO A 205 -5.27 -1.28 -10.75
C PRO A 205 -3.91 -1.83 -10.29
N LEU A 206 -2.90 -1.60 -11.14
CA LEU A 206 -1.52 -2.03 -10.91
C LEU A 206 -0.74 -0.92 -10.21
N TYR A 207 -0.09 -1.29 -9.13
CA TYR A 207 0.85 -0.48 -8.36
C TYR A 207 2.26 -1.03 -8.58
N PHE A 208 3.24 -0.17 -8.73
CA PHE A 208 4.63 -0.59 -8.91
C PHE A 208 5.59 0.46 -8.37
N GLY A 209 6.64 0.01 -7.70
CA GLY A 209 7.71 0.86 -7.19
C GLY A 209 9.06 0.44 -7.75
N GLY A 210 9.83 1.38 -8.24
CA GLY A 210 11.19 1.14 -8.69
C GLY A 210 11.89 2.49 -8.92
N SER A 211 13.09 2.67 -8.35
CA SER A 211 13.82 3.94 -8.44
C SER A 211 14.90 3.94 -9.53
N SER A 212 15.14 2.81 -10.21
CA SER A 212 16.01 2.72 -11.38
C SER A 212 15.32 3.28 -12.63
N ASP A 213 16.08 3.69 -13.64
CA ASP A 213 15.52 4.25 -14.88
C ASP A 213 14.61 3.25 -15.59
N VAL A 214 15.00 1.98 -15.65
CA VAL A 214 14.17 0.92 -16.22
C VAL A 214 12.87 0.71 -15.42
N GLY A 215 12.92 0.82 -14.09
CA GLY A 215 11.75 0.73 -13.21
C GLY A 215 10.78 1.90 -13.45
N ILE A 216 11.30 3.10 -13.62
CA ILE A 216 10.50 4.29 -13.94
C ILE A 216 9.84 4.15 -15.31
N ASP A 217 10.58 3.65 -16.32
CA ASP A 217 10.06 3.43 -17.67
C ASP A 217 8.92 2.41 -17.69
N ILE A 218 9.08 1.27 -17.01
CA ILE A 218 8.01 0.25 -16.90
C ILE A 218 6.79 0.83 -16.17
N ALA A 219 6.99 1.54 -15.06
CA ALA A 219 5.90 2.20 -14.36
C ALA A 219 5.13 3.15 -15.27
N ALA A 220 5.84 3.99 -16.00
CA ALA A 220 5.26 4.96 -16.93
C ALA A 220 4.40 4.30 -18.01
N ARG A 221 4.84 3.14 -18.54
CA ARG A 221 4.16 2.45 -19.63
C ARG A 221 3.07 1.46 -19.20
N ARG A 222 3.18 0.86 -18.00
CA ARG A 222 2.41 -0.33 -17.65
C ARG A 222 1.45 -0.18 -16.48
N VAL A 223 1.68 0.73 -15.53
CA VAL A 223 0.88 0.74 -14.29
C VAL A 223 0.00 1.99 -14.15
N GLN A 224 -0.97 1.93 -13.26
CA GLN A 224 -1.84 3.05 -12.92
C GLN A 224 -1.26 3.87 -11.77
N LYS A 225 -0.48 3.25 -10.88
CA LYS A 225 0.08 3.93 -9.72
C LYS A 225 1.55 3.60 -9.48
N TYR A 226 2.37 4.65 -9.43
CA TYR A 226 3.76 4.53 -9.03
C TYR A 226 3.88 4.68 -7.52
N LEU A 227 4.61 3.76 -6.87
CA LEU A 227 4.89 3.79 -5.44
C LEU A 227 6.32 4.27 -5.19
N THR A 228 6.48 5.19 -4.24
CA THR A 228 7.79 5.57 -3.69
C THR A 228 7.86 5.32 -2.19
N TRP A 229 9.06 5.29 -1.65
CA TRP A 229 9.28 5.30 -0.22
C TRP A 229 9.39 6.72 0.32
N GLY A 230 9.21 6.89 1.63
CA GLY A 230 9.17 8.17 2.32
C GLY A 230 10.51 8.85 2.43
N GLU A 231 11.02 9.38 1.34
CA GLU A 231 12.14 10.32 1.31
C GLU A 231 11.66 11.73 1.70
N PRO A 232 12.56 12.67 2.04
CA PRO A 232 12.20 14.08 2.22
C PRO A 232 11.37 14.65 1.06
N PRO A 233 10.43 15.58 1.30
CA PRO A 233 9.47 16.04 0.28
C PRO A 233 10.10 16.55 -1.01
N ALA A 234 11.30 17.17 -0.94
CA ALA A 234 12.01 17.64 -2.12
C ALA A 234 12.43 16.48 -3.06
N LEU A 235 12.96 15.40 -2.49
CA LEU A 235 13.37 14.21 -3.26
C LEU A 235 12.18 13.44 -3.84
N VAL A 236 11.05 13.44 -3.14
CA VAL A 236 9.80 12.85 -3.64
C VAL A 236 9.26 13.67 -4.82
N ARG A 237 9.26 15.00 -4.73
CA ARG A 237 8.85 15.88 -5.86
C ARG A 237 9.71 15.64 -7.11
N GLU A 238 11.03 15.56 -6.96
CA GLU A 238 11.94 15.24 -8.06
C GLU A 238 11.59 13.90 -8.71
N LYS A 239 11.40 12.87 -7.92
CA LYS A 239 11.05 11.53 -8.40
C LYS A 239 9.71 11.53 -9.13
N ILE A 240 8.69 12.18 -8.58
CA ILE A 240 7.36 12.32 -9.21
C ILE A 240 7.49 13.04 -10.56
N ALA A 241 8.28 14.10 -10.64
CA ALA A 241 8.49 14.82 -11.89
C ALA A 241 9.12 13.92 -12.97
N ARG A 242 10.13 13.12 -12.62
CA ARG A 242 10.74 12.15 -13.55
C ARG A 242 9.75 11.10 -14.07
N VAL A 243 8.92 10.55 -13.17
CA VAL A 243 7.91 9.54 -13.56
C VAL A 243 6.83 10.16 -14.44
N ARG A 244 6.38 11.39 -14.14
CA ARG A 244 5.41 12.12 -14.99
C ARG A 244 5.95 12.40 -16.38
N GLU A 245 7.21 12.84 -16.47
CA GLU A 245 7.86 13.06 -17.77
C GLU A 245 7.92 11.77 -18.60
N ALA A 246 8.30 10.65 -17.99
CA ALA A 246 8.32 9.35 -18.65
C ALA A 246 6.91 8.90 -19.07
N ALA A 247 5.90 9.09 -18.23
CA ALA A 247 4.52 8.75 -18.53
C ALA A 247 3.95 9.62 -19.68
N ALA A 248 4.26 10.93 -19.69
CA ALA A 248 3.86 11.83 -20.77
C ALA A 248 4.46 11.40 -22.13
N LYS A 249 5.73 10.96 -22.16
CA LYS A 249 6.36 10.39 -23.37
C LYS A 249 5.64 9.13 -23.86
N ALA A 250 5.03 8.37 -22.95
CA ALA A 250 4.21 7.20 -23.26
C ALA A 250 2.72 7.53 -23.52
N SER A 251 2.35 8.82 -23.57
CA SER A 251 0.97 9.32 -23.69
C SER A 251 0.04 8.75 -22.60
N ARG A 252 0.54 8.66 -21.36
CA ARG A 252 -0.18 8.13 -20.20
C ARG A 252 -0.12 9.07 -19.00
N GLU A 253 -1.07 8.90 -18.12
CA GLU A 253 -1.07 9.45 -16.78
C GLU A 253 -0.83 8.35 -15.76
N VAL A 254 -0.04 8.67 -14.72
CA VAL A 254 0.27 7.79 -13.60
C VAL A 254 0.02 8.55 -12.31
N SER A 255 -0.72 7.97 -11.39
CA SER A 255 -0.90 8.50 -10.04
C SER A 255 0.19 8.02 -9.09
N PHE A 256 0.28 8.61 -7.88
CA PHE A 256 1.43 8.40 -7.00
C PHE A 256 1.02 7.99 -5.61
N GLY A 257 1.67 6.94 -5.11
CA GLY A 257 1.57 6.51 -3.73
C GLY A 257 2.93 6.58 -3.02
N ILE A 258 2.87 6.73 -1.70
CA ILE A 258 4.06 6.80 -0.85
C ILE A 258 3.92 5.91 0.38
N ARG A 259 5.03 5.30 0.82
CA ARG A 259 5.05 4.42 1.98
C ARG A 259 5.88 5.01 3.10
N PHE A 260 5.28 5.08 4.31
CA PHE A 260 5.89 5.47 5.57
C PHE A 260 5.58 4.48 6.69
N HIS A 261 6.34 4.58 7.77
CA HIS A 261 5.84 4.28 9.11
C HIS A 261 5.25 5.55 9.73
N VAL A 262 4.51 5.39 10.82
CA VAL A 262 3.91 6.51 11.52
C VAL A 262 3.96 6.25 13.03
N ILE A 263 4.24 7.31 13.80
CA ILE A 263 4.22 7.32 15.25
C ILE A 263 3.37 8.52 15.67
N ALA A 264 2.07 8.27 15.91
CA ALA A 264 1.12 9.28 16.32
C ALA A 264 0.86 9.19 17.82
N ARG A 265 0.99 10.30 18.55
CA ARG A 265 0.62 10.42 19.98
C ARG A 265 -0.15 11.71 20.17
N GLU A 266 -0.77 11.88 21.35
CA GLU A 266 -1.53 13.10 21.68
C GLU A 266 -0.65 14.36 21.60
N THR A 267 0.63 14.23 21.93
CA THR A 267 1.62 15.31 21.84
C THR A 267 2.84 14.90 21.03
N THR A 268 3.48 15.88 20.40
CA THR A 268 4.74 15.66 19.68
C THR A 268 5.85 15.12 20.59
N ALA A 269 5.91 15.55 21.84
CA ALA A 269 6.90 15.05 22.80
C ALA A 269 6.72 13.55 23.09
N GLU A 270 5.50 13.09 23.28
CA GLU A 270 5.20 11.66 23.47
C GLU A 270 5.52 10.85 22.22
N ALA A 271 5.26 11.39 21.03
CA ALA A 271 5.59 10.73 19.77
C ALA A 271 7.10 10.51 19.60
N TRP A 272 7.91 11.52 19.93
CA TRP A 272 9.37 11.38 19.90
C TRP A 272 9.90 10.44 20.98
N ALA A 273 9.34 10.48 22.20
CA ALA A 273 9.68 9.52 23.25
C ALA A 273 9.39 8.08 22.82
N GLU A 274 8.32 7.85 22.03
CA GLU A 274 8.01 6.55 21.47
C GLU A 274 9.00 6.15 20.34
N ALA A 275 9.43 7.08 19.50
CA ALA A 275 10.48 6.84 18.50
C ALA A 275 11.79 6.37 19.17
N ASP A 276 12.20 7.06 20.25
CA ASP A 276 13.37 6.68 21.04
C ASP A 276 13.18 5.30 21.71
N ARG A 277 11.99 5.03 22.23
CA ARG A 277 11.66 3.74 22.83
C ARG A 277 11.79 2.59 21.82
N LEU A 278 11.33 2.78 20.59
CA LEU A 278 11.37 1.75 19.56
C LEU A 278 12.80 1.26 19.27
N ILE A 279 13.80 2.14 19.34
CA ILE A 279 15.20 1.79 19.07
C ILE A 279 16.04 1.64 20.35
N SER A 280 15.44 1.77 21.54
CA SER A 280 16.18 1.78 22.82
C SER A 280 16.94 0.48 23.11
N LYS A 281 16.57 -0.62 22.47
CA LYS A 281 17.21 -1.94 22.63
C LYS A 281 18.10 -2.34 21.44
N LEU A 282 18.28 -1.44 20.47
CA LEU A 282 19.22 -1.68 19.38
C LEU A 282 20.66 -1.50 19.88
N ASP A 283 21.51 -2.42 19.52
CA ASP A 283 22.96 -2.26 19.62
C ASP A 283 23.60 -1.97 18.26
N ASP A 284 24.86 -1.52 18.28
CA ASP A 284 25.57 -1.15 17.08
C ASP A 284 25.93 -2.37 16.21
N ALA A 285 26.06 -3.55 16.79
CA ALA A 285 26.34 -4.80 16.08
C ALA A 285 25.12 -5.19 15.22
N THR A 286 23.92 -5.16 15.79
CA THR A 286 22.66 -5.41 15.07
C THR A 286 22.46 -4.43 13.92
N ILE A 287 22.75 -3.15 14.14
CA ILE A 287 22.68 -2.13 13.07
C ILE A 287 23.70 -2.45 11.97
N ALA A 288 24.95 -2.71 12.33
CA ALA A 288 26.00 -3.00 11.35
C ALA A 288 25.67 -4.25 10.51
N GLU A 289 25.14 -5.30 11.12
CA GLU A 289 24.70 -6.49 10.44
C GLU A 289 23.57 -6.19 9.45
N ALA A 290 22.53 -5.49 9.88
CA ALA A 290 21.40 -5.09 9.03
C ALA A 290 21.89 -4.24 7.84
N GLN A 291 22.73 -3.23 8.07
CA GLN A 291 23.27 -2.38 7.02
C GLN A 291 24.15 -3.19 6.03
N SER A 292 24.90 -4.19 6.51
CA SER A 292 25.66 -5.09 5.65
C SER A 292 24.76 -5.94 4.73
N VAL A 293 23.59 -6.33 5.21
CA VAL A 293 22.58 -7.00 4.38
C VAL A 293 22.02 -6.04 3.32
N PHE A 294 21.65 -4.82 3.73
CA PHE A 294 21.08 -3.84 2.80
C PHE A 294 22.05 -3.38 1.70
N ALA A 295 23.34 -3.32 2.00
CA ALA A 295 24.38 -2.99 1.02
C ALA A 295 24.52 -4.04 -0.10
N ARG A 296 24.05 -5.27 0.12
CA ARG A 296 24.07 -6.35 -0.89
C ARG A 296 22.82 -6.41 -1.77
N LEU A 297 21.80 -5.62 -1.44
CA LEU A 297 20.57 -5.60 -2.21
C LEU A 297 20.76 -4.88 -3.54
N ASP A 298 20.30 -5.49 -4.62
CA ASP A 298 20.27 -4.91 -5.95
C ASP A 298 19.03 -3.98 -6.08
N SER A 299 19.07 -2.88 -5.30
CA SER A 299 17.96 -1.94 -5.18
C SER A 299 18.43 -0.50 -5.01
N VAL A 300 18.23 0.32 -6.04
CA VAL A 300 18.46 1.77 -5.97
C VAL A 300 17.63 2.42 -4.86
N GLY A 301 16.40 1.97 -4.66
CA GLY A 301 15.54 2.47 -3.58
C GLY A 301 16.14 2.20 -2.20
N GLN A 302 16.67 0.99 -1.96
CA GLN A 302 17.30 0.66 -0.68
C GLN A 302 18.56 1.50 -0.44
N SER A 303 19.41 1.66 -1.44
CA SER A 303 20.62 2.49 -1.34
C SER A 303 20.26 3.94 -0.97
N ARG A 304 19.22 4.50 -1.57
CA ARG A 304 18.72 5.85 -1.23
C ARG A 304 18.20 5.93 0.21
N MET A 305 17.45 4.93 0.69
CA MET A 305 16.96 4.88 2.07
C MET A 305 18.12 4.78 3.07
N SER A 306 19.08 3.89 2.84
CA SER A 306 20.25 3.73 3.71
C SER A 306 21.11 5.01 3.77
N ALA A 307 21.21 5.76 2.67
CA ALA A 307 21.92 7.02 2.63
C ALA A 307 21.33 8.13 3.51
N LEU A 308 20.02 8.06 3.83
CA LEU A 308 19.35 9.08 4.66
C LEU A 308 19.88 9.13 6.09
N HIS A 309 20.28 8.00 6.66
CA HIS A 309 20.78 7.88 8.04
C HIS A 309 22.26 7.42 8.11
N GLY A 310 22.77 6.80 7.05
CA GLY A 310 24.16 6.29 7.00
C GLY A 310 24.51 5.27 8.09
N GLY A 311 23.51 4.55 8.63
CA GLY A 311 23.68 3.62 9.75
C GLY A 311 23.91 4.28 11.11
N ARG A 312 23.73 5.59 11.23
CA ARG A 312 24.01 6.39 12.44
C ARG A 312 22.74 6.66 13.25
N ARG A 313 22.85 6.68 14.59
CA ARG A 313 21.74 6.97 15.51
C ARG A 313 21.60 8.43 15.91
N ASP A 314 22.64 9.23 15.71
CA ASP A 314 22.75 10.61 16.20
C ASP A 314 22.07 11.64 15.26
N LYS A 315 21.57 11.20 14.11
CA LYS A 315 20.94 12.08 13.13
C LYS A 315 19.80 11.36 12.39
N LEU A 316 18.76 11.05 13.13
CA LEU A 316 17.62 10.27 12.60
C LEU A 316 16.45 11.14 12.15
N GLU A 317 16.28 12.36 12.64
CA GLU A 317 15.35 13.32 12.05
C GLU A 317 16.02 13.94 10.81
N ILE A 318 15.59 13.47 9.63
CA ILE A 318 16.20 13.79 8.32
C ILE A 318 15.48 14.92 7.58
N SER A 319 14.31 15.28 8.05
CA SER A 319 13.45 16.39 7.64
C SER A 319 12.47 16.64 8.79
N PRO A 320 11.80 17.79 8.89
CA PRO A 320 10.87 18.05 9.99
C PRO A 320 9.86 16.92 10.18
N ASN A 321 9.87 16.32 11.36
CA ASN A 321 8.99 15.20 11.76
C ASN A 321 9.13 13.92 10.90
N LEU A 322 10.20 13.80 10.11
CA LEU A 322 10.54 12.62 9.33
C LEU A 322 11.76 11.92 9.94
N TRP A 323 11.50 10.80 10.59
CA TRP A 323 12.48 10.01 11.32
C TRP A 323 12.92 8.77 10.54
N ALA A 324 14.22 8.53 10.44
CA ALA A 324 14.80 7.41 9.66
C ALA A 324 15.19 6.19 10.52
N GLY A 325 14.80 6.15 11.80
CA GLY A 325 15.25 5.11 12.74
C GLY A 325 14.79 3.70 12.40
N VAL A 326 13.66 3.53 11.71
CA VAL A 326 13.21 2.22 11.25
C VAL A 326 14.20 1.62 10.26
N GLY A 327 14.78 2.45 9.40
CA GLY A 327 15.77 2.05 8.38
C GLY A 327 17.10 1.56 8.93
N LEU A 328 17.37 1.73 10.23
CA LEU A 328 18.57 1.20 10.86
C LEU A 328 18.63 -0.33 10.77
N VAL A 329 17.47 -1.00 10.89
CA VAL A 329 17.40 -2.49 10.96
C VAL A 329 16.32 -3.10 10.08
N ARG A 330 15.54 -2.27 9.36
CA ARG A 330 14.49 -2.75 8.47
C ARG A 330 14.71 -2.26 7.04
N GLY A 331 14.78 -3.20 6.09
CA GLY A 331 14.83 -2.90 4.67
C GLY A 331 13.50 -2.37 4.12
N GLY A 332 13.55 -1.73 2.97
CA GLY A 332 12.40 -1.09 2.33
C GLY A 332 12.15 0.32 2.87
N ALA A 333 10.88 0.71 3.05
CA ALA A 333 10.53 2.00 3.63
C ALA A 333 11.02 2.07 5.09
N GLY A 334 12.04 2.89 5.32
CA GLY A 334 12.74 2.98 6.60
C GLY A 334 12.47 4.27 7.39
N THR A 335 11.51 5.09 6.93
CA THR A 335 11.18 6.38 7.55
C THR A 335 9.81 6.38 8.19
N ALA A 336 9.64 7.17 9.25
CA ALA A 336 8.38 7.37 9.94
C ALA A 336 8.03 8.85 10.04
N LEU A 337 6.75 9.19 9.90
CA LEU A 337 6.21 10.47 10.33
C LEU A 337 5.96 10.42 11.83
N VAL A 338 6.51 11.38 12.58
CA VAL A 338 6.47 11.41 14.03
C VAL A 338 5.87 12.72 14.52
N GLY A 339 4.84 12.67 15.36
CA GLY A 339 4.26 13.88 15.92
C GLY A 339 2.86 13.71 16.49
N ASP A 340 2.27 14.83 16.91
CA ASP A 340 0.86 14.92 17.20
C ASP A 340 -0.01 14.85 15.94
N PRO A 341 -1.34 14.68 16.07
CA PRO A 341 -2.21 14.46 14.92
C PRO A 341 -2.19 15.59 13.88
N ALA A 342 -2.12 16.84 14.34
CA ALA A 342 -2.10 18.00 13.45
C ALA A 342 -0.78 18.07 12.66
N THR A 343 0.32 17.84 13.35
CA THR A 343 1.67 17.77 12.75
C THR A 343 1.76 16.69 11.69
N ILE A 344 1.28 15.47 11.98
CA ILE A 344 1.30 14.36 10.98
C ILE A 344 0.41 14.71 9.78
N ALA A 345 -0.79 15.25 10.01
CA ALA A 345 -1.67 15.64 8.92
C ALA A 345 -1.04 16.72 8.02
N GLU A 346 -0.35 17.69 8.60
CA GLU A 346 0.39 18.72 7.86
C GLU A 346 1.53 18.11 7.02
N ARG A 347 2.33 17.21 7.61
CA ARG A 347 3.41 16.51 6.87
C ARG A 347 2.84 15.66 5.73
N MET A 348 1.74 14.95 5.93
CA MET A 348 1.07 14.21 4.85
C MET A 348 0.55 15.14 3.75
N ASP A 349 0.06 16.32 4.11
CA ASP A 349 -0.40 17.33 3.13
C ASP A 349 0.74 17.85 2.25
N GLU A 350 1.97 17.96 2.74
CA GLU A 350 3.13 18.30 1.91
C GLU A 350 3.37 17.28 0.79
N TYR A 351 3.24 15.99 1.09
CA TYR A 351 3.36 14.93 0.08
C TYR A 351 2.14 14.89 -0.85
N ARG A 352 0.94 15.20 -0.35
CA ARG A 352 -0.25 15.37 -1.18
C ARG A 352 -0.06 16.51 -2.19
N ARG A 353 0.47 17.66 -1.75
CA ARG A 353 0.82 18.79 -2.63
C ARG A 353 1.93 18.43 -3.63
N ALA A 354 2.82 17.50 -3.28
CA ALA A 354 3.78 16.95 -4.24
C ALA A 354 3.14 16.06 -5.30
N GLY A 355 1.89 15.60 -5.08
CA GLY A 355 1.10 14.81 -6.01
C GLY A 355 0.80 13.39 -5.54
N CYS A 356 1.12 13.01 -4.29
CA CYS A 356 0.76 11.71 -3.74
C CYS A 356 -0.73 11.68 -3.37
N ASP A 357 -1.47 10.74 -3.94
CA ASP A 357 -2.87 10.48 -3.64
C ASP A 357 -3.08 9.25 -2.75
N SER A 358 -2.05 8.46 -2.50
CA SER A 358 -2.13 7.24 -1.71
C SER A 358 -0.98 7.15 -0.72
N PHE A 359 -1.33 6.81 0.53
CA PHE A 359 -0.39 6.66 1.63
C PHE A 359 -0.49 5.25 2.18
N ILE A 360 0.60 4.50 2.14
CA ILE A 360 0.68 3.18 2.75
C ILE A 360 1.44 3.34 4.05
N LEU A 361 0.76 3.14 5.17
CA LEU A 361 1.28 3.39 6.50
C LEU A 361 1.47 2.10 7.29
N SER A 362 2.33 2.14 8.28
CA SER A 362 2.54 1.08 9.26
C SER A 362 3.10 1.66 10.56
N GLY A 363 2.98 0.92 11.64
CA GLY A 363 3.54 1.30 12.95
C GLY A 363 3.88 0.08 13.77
N TYR A 364 4.53 0.24 14.89
CA TYR A 364 4.94 -0.82 15.79
C TYR A 364 4.42 -0.58 17.21
N PRO A 365 3.57 -1.50 17.76
CA PRO A 365 2.96 -2.70 17.14
C PRO A 365 1.85 -2.33 16.14
N HIS A 366 1.68 -3.13 15.08
CA HIS A 366 0.84 -2.77 13.94
C HIS A 366 -0.65 -2.59 14.29
N LEU A 367 -1.21 -3.38 15.19
CA LEU A 367 -2.63 -3.30 15.56
C LEU A 367 -2.91 -2.03 16.36
N GLU A 368 -2.13 -1.77 17.40
CA GLU A 368 -2.30 -0.61 18.27
C GLU A 368 -2.06 0.70 17.50
N GLU A 369 -1.05 0.72 16.64
CA GLU A 369 -0.78 1.91 15.82
C GLU A 369 -1.84 2.13 14.73
N ALA A 370 -2.48 1.06 14.23
CA ALA A 370 -3.63 1.21 13.33
C ALA A 370 -4.80 1.93 14.01
N TYR A 371 -5.09 1.60 15.27
CA TYR A 371 -6.12 2.29 16.05
C TYR A 371 -5.72 3.74 16.32
N ARG A 372 -4.50 3.99 16.82
CA ARG A 372 -4.04 5.35 17.14
C ARG A 372 -4.11 6.28 15.94
N PHE A 373 -3.53 5.85 14.81
CA PHE A 373 -3.59 6.67 13.60
C PHE A 373 -5.01 6.82 13.08
N GLY A 374 -5.80 5.73 13.10
CA GLY A 374 -7.19 5.72 12.65
C GLY A 374 -8.10 6.64 13.44
N GLU A 375 -7.89 6.76 14.74
CA GLU A 375 -8.70 7.59 15.64
C GLU A 375 -8.19 9.03 15.73
N LEU A 376 -6.86 9.24 15.75
CA LEU A 376 -6.27 10.54 16.00
C LEU A 376 -6.01 11.34 14.70
N VAL A 377 -5.55 10.70 13.63
CA VAL A 377 -5.06 11.39 12.43
C VAL A 377 -6.00 11.25 11.24
N LEU A 378 -6.52 10.05 11.00
CA LEU A 378 -7.34 9.77 9.81
C LEU A 378 -8.55 10.71 9.67
N PRO A 379 -9.25 11.12 10.75
CA PRO A 379 -10.36 12.08 10.67
C PRO A 379 -9.95 13.49 10.21
N LEU A 380 -8.68 13.85 10.31
CA LEU A 380 -8.14 15.15 9.89
C LEU A 380 -7.78 15.19 8.40
N LEU A 381 -7.77 14.04 7.73
CA LEU A 381 -7.29 13.89 6.36
C LEU A 381 -8.46 13.95 5.35
N PRO A 382 -8.24 14.50 4.14
CA PRO A 382 -9.24 14.52 3.08
C PRO A 382 -9.36 13.13 2.41
N THR A 383 -9.81 12.11 3.16
CA THR A 383 -9.91 10.74 2.65
C THR A 383 -11.03 10.58 1.63
N ALA A 384 -10.82 9.70 0.66
CA ALA A 384 -11.82 9.37 -0.36
C ALA A 384 -13.02 8.60 0.23
N HIS A 385 -12.79 7.88 1.32
CA HIS A 385 -13.79 7.04 1.99
C HIS A 385 -13.84 7.36 3.49
N PRO A 386 -14.35 8.54 3.88
CA PRO A 386 -14.45 8.89 5.29
C PRO A 386 -15.36 7.86 5.97
N VAL A 387 -14.95 7.39 7.16
CA VAL A 387 -15.85 6.63 8.02
C VAL A 387 -17.07 7.52 8.28
N ARG A 388 -18.25 7.00 8.00
CA ARG A 388 -19.45 7.57 8.62
C ARG A 388 -19.31 7.33 10.12
N THR A 389 -18.73 8.28 10.83
CA THR A 389 -18.93 8.35 12.26
C THR A 389 -20.44 8.39 12.44
N LYS A 390 -21.02 7.29 12.91
CA LYS A 390 -22.36 7.38 13.49
C LYS A 390 -22.19 8.48 14.54
N GLN A 391 -22.75 9.66 14.29
CA GLN A 391 -22.78 10.70 15.31
C GLN A 391 -23.27 10.01 16.58
N ALA A 392 -22.40 9.97 17.59
CA ALA A 392 -22.84 9.55 18.90
C ALA A 392 -24.09 10.38 19.17
N SER A 393 -25.23 9.73 19.38
CA SER A 393 -26.49 10.44 19.55
C SER A 393 -26.23 11.52 20.60
N SER A 394 -26.60 12.74 20.32
CA SER A 394 -26.45 13.89 21.21
C SER A 394 -27.06 13.70 22.61
N ASN A 395 -27.67 12.55 22.85
CA ASN A 395 -28.34 12.15 24.07
C ASN A 395 -27.45 11.39 25.06
N MET A 396 -26.21 11.02 24.68
CA MET A 396 -25.23 10.56 25.68
C MET A 396 -24.53 11.79 26.24
N GLY A 397 -24.96 12.20 27.43
CA GLY A 397 -24.23 13.19 28.22
C GLY A 397 -22.82 12.68 28.53
N PRO A 398 -21.88 13.56 28.94
CA PRO A 398 -20.48 13.21 29.16
C PRO A 398 -20.25 12.16 30.27
N PHE A 399 -21.30 11.77 30.96
CA PHE A 399 -21.28 10.84 32.09
C PHE A 399 -22.15 9.59 31.88
N GLY A 400 -22.49 9.25 30.63
CA GLY A 400 -23.49 8.23 30.28
C GLY A 400 -23.48 6.94 31.07
N GLU A 401 -22.31 6.36 31.37
CA GLU A 401 -22.17 5.14 32.16
C GLU A 401 -22.07 5.38 33.68
N THR A 402 -21.64 6.58 34.09
CA THR A 402 -21.39 6.91 35.50
C THR A 402 -22.60 7.53 36.19
N ILE A 403 -23.58 8.03 35.45
CA ILE A 403 -24.86 8.49 36.00
C ILE A 403 -25.81 7.30 36.06
N ALA A 404 -25.83 6.60 37.19
CA ALA A 404 -26.60 5.43 37.41
C ALA A 404 -28.09 5.63 37.09
N GLY A 405 -28.58 4.89 36.15
CA GLY A 405 -29.92 4.37 36.08
C GLY A 405 -31.04 5.26 35.51
N SER A 406 -30.87 6.54 35.28
CA SER A 406 -31.95 7.42 34.81
C SER A 406 -31.83 7.88 33.34
N HIS A 407 -30.67 7.68 32.72
CA HIS A 407 -30.46 8.08 31.33
C HIS A 407 -30.50 6.87 30.39
N ARG A 408 -31.56 6.75 29.61
CA ARG A 408 -31.61 5.77 28.52
C ARG A 408 -31.21 6.44 27.20
N PRO A 409 -30.24 5.91 26.46
CA PRO A 409 -29.96 6.40 25.11
C PRO A 409 -31.25 6.35 24.26
N GLY A 410 -31.57 7.44 23.58
CA GLY A 410 -32.67 7.46 22.63
C GLY A 410 -32.50 6.37 21.56
N ARG A 411 -33.58 5.75 21.13
CA ARG A 411 -33.57 4.82 19.99
C ARG A 411 -33.03 5.56 18.76
N VAL A 412 -31.97 5.08 18.17
CA VAL A 412 -31.53 5.51 16.85
C VAL A 412 -32.62 5.10 15.87
N ALA A 413 -33.26 6.06 15.22
CA ALA A 413 -34.19 5.76 14.14
C ALA A 413 -33.41 5.01 13.04
N ALA A 414 -33.88 3.83 12.66
CA ALA A 414 -33.36 3.11 11.52
C ALA A 414 -33.69 3.93 10.26
N SER A 415 -32.65 4.42 9.58
CA SER A 415 -32.72 5.05 8.27
C SER A 415 -32.45 4.05 7.18
#